data_591e27a3f19e890515841a8bb466428d
#
_entry.id   591e27a3f19e890515841a8bb466428d
#
_cell.length_a   1.000
_cell.length_b   1.000
_cell.length_c   1.000
_cell.angle_alpha   90.00
_cell.angle_beta   90.00
_cell.angle_gamma   90.00
#
_symmetry.space_group_name_H-M   'P 1'
#
loop_
_entity.id
_entity.type
_entity.pdbx_description
1 polymer ?
#
loop_
_entity_poly.entity_id
_entity_poly.type
_entity_poly.pdbx_seq_one_letter_code
_entity_poly.pdbx_strand_id
1 'polypeptide(L)'
;QKVKLFNATKISGRTNKGLGIGFFNGITEKAEAIIKNNITGETRKEILEPWANYNVLVLDQRFNENSSITFVNTNTMRSGSFRDANSTGLLWNIRNKKNTYQYYGNVKGSWVMDDGTKFGNKSQFGFGKVSGKHRFDVNANFTTKNWDINDLGFSTTTNIANYNAWYGYRILQPTKRFNNIYLNNNITYSHRLDPFLFSTFRFNHNNQFTDKNFRSFGGGVEFTPFGEKDIFEPRKFGRHLNVPGYFDSWIWYESDSRKKLQFNVNIDYYAYNEKGRNKVIPSVFLRYRFNDKFNVIWQFNPVFSNNEVGFAGNDGTNIFMGRRQRNTYENSLTSQFSFNDKMTLSLAFRHYFSDVTYHQFYTLNQDGSLANTINFSNNLNGTYNSWNVDLRYTWWFAPGSQLTLLYRNAVSNYQDVSRLTFGKNFDTLFNEPMTNNISLRLTYFLDYNRAKNWFKKS
;
A
#
# COMPACT_ATOMS: atom_id res chain seq x y z
N GLN A 1 -23.03 -10.14 -2.99
CA GLN A 1 -23.88 -9.98 -1.79
C GLN A 1 -23.00 -9.53 -0.64
N LYS A 2 -23.42 -8.53 0.16
CA LYS A 2 -22.65 -8.09 1.34
C LYS A 2 -22.93 -9.04 2.50
N VAL A 3 -21.86 -9.52 3.14
CA VAL A 3 -21.97 -10.28 4.40
C VAL A 3 -22.54 -9.38 5.48
N LYS A 4 -23.55 -9.85 6.21
CA LYS A 4 -24.18 -9.07 7.27
C LYS A 4 -23.43 -9.25 8.59
N LEU A 5 -23.14 -8.15 9.26
CA LEU A 5 -22.62 -8.17 10.62
C LEU A 5 -23.76 -8.45 11.59
N PHE A 6 -23.68 -9.58 12.32
CA PHE A 6 -24.66 -9.93 13.35
C PHE A 6 -24.39 -9.17 14.65
N ASN A 7 -23.13 -9.15 15.09
CA ASN A 7 -22.71 -8.44 16.28
C ASN A 7 -21.24 -8.01 16.18
N ALA A 8 -20.88 -6.89 16.79
CA ALA A 8 -19.49 -6.50 17.01
C ALA A 8 -19.32 -5.79 18.35
N THR A 9 -18.36 -6.25 19.13
CA THR A 9 -17.99 -5.69 20.43
C THR A 9 -16.52 -5.30 20.42
N LYS A 10 -16.22 -4.09 20.91
CA LYS A 10 -14.85 -3.60 21.06
C LYS A 10 -14.67 -3.00 22.45
N ILE A 11 -13.64 -3.46 23.16
CA ILE A 11 -13.22 -2.92 24.44
C ILE A 11 -11.76 -2.54 24.32
N SER A 12 -11.40 -1.34 24.75
CA SER A 12 -10.00 -0.92 24.78
C SER A 12 -9.76 0.07 25.91
N GLY A 13 -8.60 -0.04 26.52
CA GLY A 13 -8.21 0.86 27.60
C GLY A 13 -6.73 0.68 27.98
N ARG A 14 -6.23 1.58 28.83
CA ARG A 14 -4.88 1.50 29.38
C ARG A 14 -4.92 1.81 30.85
N THR A 15 -4.27 0.96 31.65
CA THR A 15 -4.13 1.15 33.07
C THR A 15 -3.06 2.22 33.39
N ASN A 16 -3.11 2.79 34.58
CA ASN A 16 -2.09 3.75 35.05
C ASN A 16 -0.69 3.14 35.16
N LYS A 17 -0.59 1.80 35.23
CA LYS A 17 0.69 1.06 35.24
C LYS A 17 1.20 0.73 33.83
N GLY A 18 0.58 1.29 32.77
CA GLY A 18 1.04 1.18 31.40
C GLY A 18 0.56 -0.06 30.64
N LEU A 19 -0.26 -0.95 31.24
CA LEU A 19 -0.85 -2.08 30.54
C LEU A 19 -2.02 -1.60 29.68
N GLY A 20 -1.88 -1.70 28.35
CA GLY A 20 -2.94 -1.52 27.38
C GLY A 20 -3.62 -2.85 27.08
N ILE A 21 -4.94 -2.86 27.06
CA ILE A 21 -5.77 -4.03 26.72
C ILE A 21 -6.67 -3.62 25.56
N GLY A 22 -6.68 -4.43 24.50
CA GLY A 22 -7.62 -4.30 23.38
C GLY A 22 -8.27 -5.64 23.10
N PHE A 23 -9.58 -5.66 23.06
CA PHE A 23 -10.36 -6.82 22.68
C PHE A 23 -11.38 -6.42 21.62
N PHE A 24 -11.49 -7.21 20.58
CA PHE A 24 -12.52 -7.10 19.56
C PHE A 24 -13.09 -8.48 19.28
N ASN A 25 -14.42 -8.55 19.19
CA ASN A 25 -15.15 -9.71 18.70
C ASN A 25 -16.14 -9.23 17.64
N GLY A 26 -16.21 -9.94 16.51
CA GLY A 26 -17.18 -9.70 15.46
C GLY A 26 -17.77 -11.02 14.98
N ILE A 27 -19.08 -11.07 14.79
CA ILE A 27 -19.79 -12.24 14.28
C ILE A 27 -20.51 -11.82 13.01
N THR A 28 -20.31 -12.58 11.92
CA THR A 28 -20.99 -12.37 10.64
C THR A 28 -21.93 -13.52 10.33
N GLU A 29 -23.05 -13.17 9.70
CA GLU A 29 -24.04 -14.13 9.25
C GLU A 29 -23.56 -14.88 8.00
N LYS A 30 -24.13 -16.06 7.79
CA LYS A 30 -23.99 -16.85 6.57
C LYS A 30 -24.52 -16.07 5.37
N ALA A 31 -23.78 -16.10 4.26
CA ALA A 31 -24.22 -15.61 2.96
C ALA A 31 -24.33 -16.75 1.96
N GLU A 32 -25.48 -16.85 1.27
CA GLU A 32 -25.77 -17.88 0.29
C GLU A 32 -26.00 -17.25 -1.09
N ALA A 33 -25.54 -17.92 -2.15
CA ALA A 33 -25.94 -17.66 -3.53
C ALA A 33 -26.92 -18.73 -4.02
N ILE A 34 -27.84 -18.31 -4.86
CA ILE A 34 -28.69 -19.23 -5.62
C ILE A 34 -28.06 -19.39 -7.01
N ILE A 35 -27.59 -20.61 -7.28
CA ILE A 35 -27.04 -20.98 -8.58
C ILE A 35 -28.16 -21.62 -9.38
N LYS A 36 -28.43 -21.09 -10.57
CA LYS A 36 -29.40 -21.63 -11.51
C LYS A 36 -28.69 -22.31 -12.67
N ASN A 37 -29.04 -23.54 -12.96
CA ASN A 37 -28.61 -24.20 -14.18
C ASN A 37 -29.36 -23.61 -15.39
N ASN A 38 -28.64 -23.02 -16.32
CA ASN A 38 -29.24 -22.35 -17.48
C ASN A 38 -29.88 -23.34 -18.50
N ILE A 39 -29.58 -24.62 -18.39
CA ILE A 39 -30.12 -25.67 -19.29
C ILE A 39 -31.34 -26.32 -18.66
N THR A 40 -31.25 -26.78 -17.41
CA THR A 40 -32.33 -27.55 -16.74
C THR A 40 -33.29 -26.60 -15.97
N GLY A 41 -32.92 -25.37 -15.70
CA GLY A 41 -33.69 -24.44 -14.86
C GLY A 41 -33.63 -24.72 -13.37
N GLU A 42 -32.99 -25.82 -12.95
CA GLU A 42 -32.85 -26.18 -11.54
C GLU A 42 -32.02 -25.17 -10.76
N THR A 43 -32.40 -24.95 -9.51
CA THR A 43 -31.70 -24.04 -8.62
C THR A 43 -31.13 -24.80 -7.42
N ARG A 44 -29.89 -24.45 -7.03
CA ARG A 44 -29.27 -24.88 -5.77
C ARG A 44 -28.77 -23.71 -4.97
N LYS A 45 -28.76 -23.85 -3.65
CA LYS A 45 -28.11 -22.89 -2.76
C LYS A 45 -26.67 -23.30 -2.53
N GLU A 46 -25.77 -22.35 -2.65
CA GLU A 46 -24.33 -22.50 -2.35
C GLU A 46 -23.94 -21.51 -1.26
N ILE A 47 -23.23 -21.97 -0.24
CA ILE A 47 -22.74 -21.13 0.83
C ILE A 47 -21.50 -20.40 0.30
N LEU A 48 -21.58 -19.08 0.15
CA LEU A 48 -20.45 -18.23 -0.25
C LEU A 48 -19.58 -17.86 0.95
N GLU A 49 -20.24 -17.56 2.08
CA GLU A 49 -19.60 -17.24 3.36
C GLU A 49 -20.36 -17.96 4.47
N PRO A 50 -19.68 -18.73 5.33
CA PRO A 50 -20.31 -19.35 6.49
C PRO A 50 -20.55 -18.34 7.60
N TRP A 51 -21.21 -18.72 8.68
CA TRP A 51 -21.12 -18.02 9.95
C TRP A 51 -19.65 -17.94 10.36
N ALA A 52 -19.18 -16.75 10.70
CA ALA A 52 -17.79 -16.55 11.11
C ALA A 52 -17.72 -15.70 12.39
N ASN A 53 -16.79 -16.10 13.26
CA ASN A 53 -16.47 -15.40 14.50
C ASN A 53 -15.02 -14.91 14.43
N TYR A 54 -14.83 -13.60 14.49
CA TYR A 54 -13.55 -12.92 14.41
C TYR A 54 -13.18 -12.36 15.78
N ASN A 55 -11.99 -12.69 16.26
CA ASN A 55 -11.49 -12.25 17.56
C ASN A 55 -10.13 -11.59 17.41
N VAL A 56 -9.91 -10.51 18.14
CA VAL A 56 -8.60 -9.85 18.26
C VAL A 56 -8.36 -9.56 19.73
N LEU A 57 -7.19 -9.99 20.24
CA LEU A 57 -6.71 -9.68 21.58
C LEU A 57 -5.35 -8.98 21.45
N VAL A 58 -5.21 -7.85 22.14
CA VAL A 58 -3.94 -7.11 22.24
C VAL A 58 -3.65 -6.81 23.69
N LEU A 59 -2.46 -7.17 24.15
CA LEU A 59 -1.93 -6.82 25.46
C LEU A 59 -0.61 -6.08 25.24
N ASP A 60 -0.54 -4.81 25.63
CA ASP A 60 0.62 -3.94 25.39
C ASP A 60 1.12 -3.38 26.72
N GLN A 61 2.24 -3.89 27.22
CA GLN A 61 2.87 -3.38 28.43
C GLN A 61 3.94 -2.36 28.06
N ARG A 62 3.73 -1.13 28.50
CA ARG A 62 4.75 -0.06 28.44
C ARG A 62 5.59 -0.06 29.72
N PHE A 63 6.88 0.21 29.56
CA PHE A 63 7.84 0.36 30.62
C PHE A 63 8.95 1.34 30.20
N ASN A 64 9.71 1.86 31.20
CA ASN A 64 10.81 2.80 30.93
C ASN A 64 10.44 3.94 29.98
N GLU A 65 9.23 4.52 30.11
CA GLU A 65 8.67 5.63 29.31
C GLU A 65 8.54 5.34 27.79
N ASN A 66 9.56 4.75 27.17
CA ASN A 66 9.67 4.59 25.71
C ASN A 66 9.89 3.14 25.26
N SER A 67 9.61 2.18 26.13
CA SER A 67 9.73 0.75 25.80
C SER A 67 8.40 0.05 25.94
N SER A 68 8.17 -0.95 25.09
CA SER A 68 6.98 -1.79 25.19
C SER A 68 7.25 -3.22 24.74
N ILE A 69 6.43 -4.12 25.28
CA ILE A 69 6.27 -5.48 24.78
C ILE A 69 4.77 -5.67 24.53
N THR A 70 4.43 -6.16 23.36
CA THR A 70 3.05 -6.34 22.91
C THR A 70 2.81 -7.78 22.51
N PHE A 71 1.82 -8.40 23.11
CA PHE A 71 1.24 -9.65 22.64
C PHE A 71 0.01 -9.35 21.80
N VAL A 72 -0.12 -10.00 20.65
CA VAL A 72 -1.28 -9.91 19.78
C VAL A 72 -1.73 -11.29 19.35
N ASN A 73 -3.03 -11.55 19.39
CA ASN A 73 -3.63 -12.74 18.81
C ASN A 73 -4.83 -12.32 17.96
N THR A 74 -4.94 -12.91 16.78
CA THR A 74 -6.13 -12.83 15.92
C THR A 74 -6.62 -14.24 15.63
N ASN A 75 -7.93 -14.44 15.72
CA ASN A 75 -8.54 -15.73 15.50
C ASN A 75 -9.79 -15.58 14.64
N THR A 76 -9.95 -16.44 13.65
CA THR A 76 -11.13 -16.54 12.80
C THR A 76 -11.60 -17.98 12.84
N MET A 77 -12.83 -18.18 13.30
CA MET A 77 -13.50 -19.49 13.32
C MET A 77 -14.74 -19.44 12.45
N ARG A 78 -14.91 -20.43 11.59
CA ARG A 78 -16.03 -20.55 10.66
C ARG A 78 -16.82 -21.82 10.90
N SER A 79 -18.14 -21.76 10.69
CA SER A 79 -18.99 -22.93 10.82
C SER A 79 -18.82 -23.90 9.64
N GLY A 80 -18.87 -25.21 9.92
CA GLY A 80 -18.74 -26.27 8.90
C GLY A 80 -17.28 -26.58 8.55
N SER A 81 -17.04 -27.03 7.34
CA SER A 81 -15.72 -27.44 6.82
C SER A 81 -14.94 -26.31 6.17
N PHE A 82 -15.25 -25.06 6.52
CA PHE A 82 -14.53 -23.91 6.00
C PHE A 82 -13.24 -23.67 6.80
N ARG A 83 -12.28 -23.05 6.14
CA ARG A 83 -10.97 -22.70 6.66
C ARG A 83 -11.06 -21.84 7.92
N ASP A 84 -10.38 -22.27 8.98
CA ASP A 84 -10.13 -21.48 10.18
C ASP A 84 -8.70 -20.92 10.17
N ALA A 85 -8.46 -19.85 10.93
CA ALA A 85 -7.14 -19.26 11.03
C ALA A 85 -6.85 -18.63 12.39
N ASN A 86 -5.61 -18.77 12.84
CA ASN A 86 -5.09 -18.08 14.00
C ASN A 86 -3.76 -17.43 13.67
N SER A 87 -3.52 -16.22 14.15
CA SER A 87 -2.20 -15.60 14.12
C SER A 87 -1.87 -15.04 15.49
N THR A 88 -0.67 -15.39 15.99
CA THR A 88 -0.17 -14.94 17.28
C THR A 88 1.18 -14.28 17.11
N GLY A 89 1.40 -13.17 17.82
CA GLY A 89 2.65 -12.43 17.74
C GLY A 89 3.11 -11.84 19.06
N LEU A 90 4.42 -11.81 19.23
CA LEU A 90 5.11 -11.05 20.26
C LEU A 90 5.93 -9.97 19.58
N LEU A 91 5.71 -8.71 19.97
CA LEU A 91 6.43 -7.56 19.44
C LEU A 91 7.11 -6.84 20.59
N TRP A 92 8.27 -6.26 20.33
CA TRP A 92 8.99 -5.46 21.34
C TRP A 92 9.64 -4.24 20.70
N ASN A 93 9.73 -3.20 21.51
CA ASN A 93 10.48 -1.99 21.21
C ASN A 93 11.12 -1.53 22.54
N ILE A 94 12.43 -1.73 22.66
CA ILE A 94 13.17 -1.51 23.90
C ILE A 94 14.19 -0.41 23.64
N ARG A 95 14.15 0.66 24.43
CA ARG A 95 15.10 1.75 24.36
C ARG A 95 15.90 1.84 25.65
N ASN A 96 17.15 2.26 25.52
CA ASN A 96 17.96 2.56 26.69
C ASN A 96 17.43 3.84 27.40
N LYS A 97 17.81 4.06 28.67
CA LYS A 97 17.37 5.21 29.47
C LYS A 97 17.61 6.58 28.82
N LYS A 98 18.68 6.71 28.02
CA LYS A 98 18.99 7.94 27.28
C LYS A 98 18.28 8.08 25.94
N ASN A 99 17.41 7.16 25.55
CA ASN A 99 16.75 7.10 24.25
C ASN A 99 17.72 7.23 23.06
N THR A 100 18.93 6.68 23.21
CA THR A 100 19.97 6.74 22.19
C THR A 100 19.96 5.52 21.31
N TYR A 101 19.77 4.33 21.90
CA TYR A 101 19.76 3.05 21.24
C TYR A 101 18.40 2.37 21.38
N GLN A 102 17.99 1.69 20.34
CA GLN A 102 16.74 0.95 20.25
C GLN A 102 17.02 -0.47 19.78
N TYR A 103 16.44 -1.44 20.48
CA TYR A 103 16.31 -2.82 20.05
C TYR A 103 14.84 -3.11 19.84
N TYR A 104 14.46 -3.57 18.65
CA TYR A 104 13.07 -3.82 18.31
C TYR A 104 12.93 -5.08 17.48
N GLY A 105 11.73 -5.62 17.48
CA GLY A 105 11.44 -6.77 16.66
C GLY A 105 10.08 -7.36 16.90
N ASN A 106 9.84 -8.45 16.23
CA ASN A 106 8.65 -9.26 16.40
C ASN A 106 8.90 -10.71 15.96
N VAL A 107 8.17 -11.62 16.57
CA VAL A 107 8.03 -13.01 16.11
C VAL A 107 6.53 -13.31 16.05
N LYS A 108 6.06 -13.74 14.89
CA LYS A 108 4.65 -14.03 14.61
C LYS A 108 4.51 -15.40 13.97
N GLY A 109 3.51 -16.15 14.42
CA GLY A 109 3.10 -17.40 13.81
C GLY A 109 1.70 -17.25 13.19
N SER A 110 1.46 -17.88 12.06
CA SER A 110 0.13 -18.07 11.48
C SER A 110 -0.16 -19.55 11.36
N TRP A 111 -1.35 -19.96 11.77
CA TRP A 111 -1.89 -21.32 11.64
C TRP A 111 -3.15 -21.22 10.80
N VAL A 112 -3.15 -21.85 9.65
CA VAL A 112 -4.32 -21.96 8.76
C VAL A 112 -4.76 -23.41 8.78
N MET A 113 -5.98 -23.64 9.25
CA MET A 113 -6.64 -24.95 9.36
C MET A 113 -7.67 -25.04 8.26
N ASP A 114 -7.30 -25.77 7.21
CA ASP A 114 -8.13 -26.03 6.03
C ASP A 114 -8.07 -27.55 5.76
N ASP A 115 -7.54 -28.00 4.67
CA ASP A 115 -7.17 -29.40 4.47
C ASP A 115 -5.82 -29.68 5.18
N GLY A 116 -5.90 -29.96 6.49
CA GLY A 116 -4.76 -30.00 7.42
C GLY A 116 -4.39 -28.64 8.00
N THR A 117 -3.30 -28.58 8.80
CA THR A 117 -2.81 -27.35 9.42
C THR A 117 -1.52 -26.91 8.76
N LYS A 118 -1.50 -25.69 8.23
CA LYS A 118 -0.31 -25.03 7.67
C LYS A 118 0.21 -23.99 8.66
N PHE A 119 1.47 -24.14 9.04
CA PHE A 119 2.16 -23.14 9.88
C PHE A 119 3.07 -22.26 9.04
N GLY A 120 2.98 -20.94 9.27
CA GLY A 120 3.86 -19.92 8.74
C GLY A 120 4.44 -19.03 9.83
N ASN A 121 5.61 -18.44 9.57
CA ASN A 121 6.29 -17.52 10.47
C ASN A 121 6.63 -16.21 9.74
N LYS A 122 6.50 -15.08 10.47
CA LYS A 122 7.06 -13.80 10.08
C LYS A 122 7.76 -13.17 11.27
N SER A 123 9.06 -12.90 11.12
CA SER A 123 9.92 -12.37 12.18
C SER A 123 10.71 -11.17 11.70
N GLN A 124 10.97 -10.25 12.61
CA GLN A 124 11.83 -9.10 12.40
C GLN A 124 12.68 -8.86 13.62
N PHE A 125 13.95 -8.54 13.41
CA PHE A 125 14.91 -8.15 14.44
C PHE A 125 15.65 -6.91 13.98
N GLY A 126 15.75 -5.90 14.82
CA GLY A 126 16.40 -4.65 14.47
C GLY A 126 17.10 -4.02 15.67
N PHE A 127 18.20 -3.34 15.36
CA PHE A 127 18.99 -2.56 16.32
C PHE A 127 19.41 -1.26 15.66
N GLY A 128 19.31 -0.15 16.40
CA GLY A 128 19.71 1.13 15.87
C GLY A 128 20.05 2.18 16.90
N LYS A 129 20.77 3.19 16.45
CA LYS A 129 21.02 4.44 17.17
C LYS A 129 20.04 5.51 16.63
N VAL A 130 19.12 5.95 17.49
CA VAL A 130 17.97 6.79 17.10
C VAL A 130 18.15 8.28 17.45
N SER A 131 19.24 8.67 18.12
CA SER A 131 19.51 10.05 18.51
C SER A 131 20.90 10.53 18.13
N GLY A 132 21.12 11.85 18.21
CA GLY A 132 22.37 12.50 17.80
C GLY A 132 22.44 12.79 16.30
N LYS A 133 23.58 13.32 15.86
CA LYS A 133 23.84 13.65 14.45
C LYS A 133 24.01 12.38 13.58
N HIS A 134 24.75 11.42 14.09
CA HIS A 134 25.00 10.13 13.45
C HIS A 134 24.02 9.10 13.98
N ARG A 135 23.22 8.52 13.11
CA ARG A 135 22.22 7.51 13.39
C ARG A 135 22.43 6.31 12.48
N PHE A 136 22.02 5.15 12.94
CA PHE A 136 22.03 3.95 12.10
C PHE A 136 20.91 3.00 12.54
N ASP A 137 20.54 2.14 11.64
CA ASP A 137 19.64 1.01 11.88
C ASP A 137 20.09 -0.19 11.06
N VAL A 138 20.11 -1.35 11.69
CA VAL A 138 20.32 -2.62 11.01
C VAL A 138 19.18 -3.55 11.39
N ASN A 139 18.56 -4.17 10.40
CA ASN A 139 17.46 -5.10 10.65
C ASN A 139 17.44 -6.27 9.67
N ALA A 140 16.86 -7.38 10.13
CA ALA A 140 16.58 -8.55 9.34
C ALA A 140 15.09 -8.91 9.47
N ASN A 141 14.46 -9.26 8.34
CA ASN A 141 13.05 -9.64 8.24
C ASN A 141 12.97 -10.99 7.53
N PHE A 142 12.18 -11.90 8.07
CA PHE A 142 11.98 -13.24 7.53
C PHE A 142 10.50 -13.49 7.40
N THR A 143 10.06 -14.00 6.25
CA THR A 143 8.68 -14.43 6.02
C THR A 143 8.72 -15.78 5.34
N THR A 144 8.25 -16.81 6.03
CA THR A 144 8.26 -18.18 5.49
C THR A 144 7.20 -18.37 4.40
N LYS A 145 7.31 -19.44 3.65
CA LYS A 145 6.45 -19.79 2.50
C LYS A 145 4.97 -19.90 2.86
N ASN A 146 4.67 -20.44 4.03
CA ASN A 146 3.31 -20.71 4.49
C ASN A 146 2.73 -19.58 5.36
N TRP A 147 3.40 -18.44 5.44
CA TRP A 147 2.88 -17.28 6.17
C TRP A 147 1.59 -16.78 5.53
N ASP A 148 0.49 -16.78 6.28
CA ASP A 148 -0.82 -16.34 5.83
C ASP A 148 -1.62 -15.75 6.99
N ILE A 149 -2.02 -14.48 6.84
CA ILE A 149 -2.86 -13.74 7.79
C ILE A 149 -4.11 -13.15 7.12
N ASN A 150 -4.44 -13.61 5.90
CA ASN A 150 -5.43 -12.94 5.06
C ASN A 150 -6.87 -13.09 5.56
N ASP A 151 -7.11 -13.82 6.65
CA ASP A 151 -8.42 -13.88 7.30
C ASP A 151 -8.77 -12.63 8.13
N LEU A 152 -7.78 -12.01 8.79
CA LEU A 152 -7.92 -10.74 9.53
C LEU A 152 -6.77 -9.77 9.29
N GLY A 153 -6.13 -9.88 8.15
CA GLY A 153 -5.02 -9.03 7.73
C GLY A 153 -4.85 -9.05 6.23
N PHE A 154 -3.70 -8.57 5.77
CA PHE A 154 -3.33 -8.61 4.37
C PHE A 154 -1.84 -8.88 4.22
N SER A 155 -1.48 -9.93 3.48
CA SER A 155 -0.10 -10.25 3.15
C SER A 155 -0.05 -10.91 1.77
N THR A 156 0.72 -10.31 0.86
CA THR A 156 0.94 -10.86 -0.50
C THR A 156 2.34 -11.42 -0.69
N THR A 157 3.25 -11.13 0.25
CA THR A 157 4.66 -11.51 0.13
C THR A 157 5.01 -12.58 1.14
N THR A 158 5.47 -13.71 0.64
CA THR A 158 5.94 -14.85 1.44
C THR A 158 7.27 -15.36 0.92
N ASN A 159 7.91 -16.27 1.65
CA ASN A 159 9.12 -16.97 1.24
C ASN A 159 10.30 -16.04 0.94
N ILE A 160 10.54 -15.02 1.79
CA ILE A 160 11.56 -14.01 1.59
C ILE A 160 12.30 -13.67 2.88
N ALA A 161 13.60 -13.43 2.78
CA ALA A 161 14.42 -12.77 3.78
C ALA A 161 14.93 -11.42 3.23
N ASN A 162 14.88 -10.39 4.08
CA ASN A 162 15.40 -9.06 3.77
C ASN A 162 16.32 -8.61 4.89
N TYR A 163 17.48 -8.11 4.54
CA TYR A 163 18.47 -7.51 5.44
C TYR A 163 18.68 -6.07 5.02
N ASN A 164 18.54 -5.15 5.97
CA ASN A 164 18.66 -3.74 5.71
C ASN A 164 19.66 -3.11 6.66
N ALA A 165 20.48 -2.22 6.13
CA ALA A 165 21.34 -1.35 6.91
C ALA A 165 21.11 0.10 6.44
N TRP A 166 20.86 0.98 7.38
CA TRP A 166 20.72 2.39 7.16
C TRP A 166 21.70 3.17 8.01
N TYR A 167 22.32 4.19 7.41
CA TYR A 167 23.12 5.18 8.11
C TYR A 167 22.68 6.58 7.71
N GLY A 168 22.41 7.43 8.71
CA GLY A 168 21.98 8.81 8.52
C GLY A 168 22.87 9.80 9.27
N TYR A 169 23.25 10.87 8.57
CA TYR A 169 23.84 12.06 9.17
C TYR A 169 22.84 13.21 9.13
N ARG A 170 22.57 13.81 10.29
CA ARG A 170 21.54 14.84 10.45
C ARG A 170 22.06 16.05 11.16
N ILE A 171 21.87 17.22 10.58
CA ILE A 171 22.04 18.54 11.22
C ILE A 171 20.64 19.09 11.44
N LEU A 172 20.18 19.09 12.68
CA LEU A 172 18.85 19.54 13.08
C LEU A 172 18.87 20.97 13.66
N GLN A 173 20.04 21.48 14.05
CA GLN A 173 20.22 22.85 14.48
C GLN A 173 20.49 23.74 13.27
N PRO A 174 19.86 24.91 13.18
CA PRO A 174 20.07 25.82 12.07
C PRO A 174 21.55 26.24 11.92
N THR A 175 22.06 26.13 10.69
CA THR A 175 23.36 26.65 10.27
C THR A 175 23.23 28.04 9.67
N LYS A 176 24.31 28.63 9.14
CA LYS A 176 24.25 29.90 8.40
C LYS A 176 23.35 29.84 7.15
N ARG A 177 23.34 28.72 6.45
CA ARG A 177 22.63 28.55 5.16
C ARG A 177 21.36 27.70 5.26
N PHE A 178 21.36 26.66 6.11
CA PHE A 178 20.30 25.66 6.18
C PHE A 178 19.67 25.60 7.57
N ASN A 179 18.37 25.34 7.62
CA ASN A 179 17.63 25.01 8.83
C ASN A 179 17.89 23.59 9.28
N ASN A 180 17.95 22.65 8.32
CA ASN A 180 18.30 21.26 8.55
C ASN A 180 18.98 20.63 7.33
N ILE A 181 19.72 19.54 7.56
CA ILE A 181 20.37 18.72 6.55
C ILE A 181 20.19 17.25 6.93
N TYR A 182 19.80 16.44 5.97
CA TYR A 182 19.71 14.98 6.09
C TYR A 182 20.52 14.34 4.97
N LEU A 183 21.41 13.42 5.33
CA LEU A 183 22.13 12.55 4.41
C LEU A 183 21.85 11.12 4.84
N ASN A 184 21.39 10.28 3.94
CA ASN A 184 21.04 8.90 4.22
C ASN A 184 21.72 7.97 3.24
N ASN A 185 22.18 6.83 3.76
CA ASN A 185 22.69 5.72 2.98
C ASN A 185 21.96 4.45 3.40
N ASN A 186 21.51 3.67 2.43
CA ASN A 186 20.77 2.45 2.66
C ASN A 186 21.40 1.30 1.87
N ILE A 187 21.49 0.14 2.50
CA ILE A 187 21.85 -1.11 1.83
C ILE A 187 20.72 -2.09 2.10
N THR A 188 20.25 -2.74 1.06
CA THR A 188 19.25 -3.81 1.14
C THR A 188 19.80 -5.04 0.43
N TYR A 189 19.75 -6.18 1.10
CA TYR A 189 19.96 -7.48 0.51
C TYR A 189 18.74 -8.35 0.74
N SER A 190 18.25 -9.02 -0.31
CA SER A 190 17.09 -9.91 -0.21
C SER A 190 17.33 -11.22 -0.95
N HIS A 191 16.75 -12.29 -0.41
CA HIS A 191 16.71 -13.59 -1.09
C HIS A 191 15.43 -14.35 -0.76
N ARG A 192 15.02 -15.25 -1.63
CA ARG A 192 13.99 -16.24 -1.34
C ARG A 192 14.56 -17.28 -0.38
N LEU A 193 13.73 -17.74 0.59
CA LEU A 193 14.19 -18.69 1.63
C LEU A 193 14.25 -20.13 1.13
N ASP A 194 13.20 -20.59 0.43
CA ASP A 194 13.04 -21.99 0.02
C ASP A 194 12.42 -22.13 -1.39
N PRO A 195 13.14 -22.73 -2.35
CA PRO A 195 14.59 -22.90 -2.34
C PRO A 195 15.30 -21.57 -2.34
N PHE A 196 16.54 -21.55 -1.81
CA PHE A 196 17.34 -20.32 -1.81
C PHE A 196 17.50 -19.74 -3.22
N LEU A 197 17.21 -18.45 -3.37
CA LEU A 197 17.43 -17.72 -4.60
C LEU A 197 17.73 -16.25 -4.26
N PHE A 198 18.89 -15.76 -4.68
CA PHE A 198 19.20 -14.33 -4.64
C PHE A 198 18.06 -13.53 -5.28
N SER A 199 17.60 -12.45 -4.64
CA SER A 199 16.56 -11.58 -5.18
C SER A 199 17.10 -10.23 -5.59
N THR A 200 17.70 -9.49 -4.66
CA THR A 200 18.29 -8.17 -4.95
C THR A 200 19.40 -7.81 -3.97
N PHE A 201 20.34 -7.01 -4.46
CA PHE A 201 21.25 -6.20 -3.65
C PHE A 201 21.16 -4.76 -4.15
N ARG A 202 20.85 -3.84 -3.24
CA ARG A 202 20.59 -2.44 -3.56
C ARG A 202 21.36 -1.53 -2.62
N PHE A 203 22.01 -0.54 -3.18
CA PHE A 203 22.57 0.59 -2.46
C PHE A 203 21.81 1.86 -2.86
N ASN A 204 21.46 2.69 -1.87
CA ASN A 204 20.77 3.95 -2.09
C ASN A 204 21.43 5.04 -1.24
N HIS A 205 21.73 6.18 -1.87
CA HIS A 205 22.10 7.42 -1.18
C HIS A 205 21.06 8.48 -1.47
N ASN A 206 20.58 9.18 -0.44
CA ASN A 206 19.69 10.32 -0.63
C ASN A 206 20.00 11.44 0.37
N ASN A 207 19.66 12.65 -0.04
CA ASN A 207 19.89 13.85 0.74
C ASN A 207 18.70 14.79 0.68
N GLN A 208 18.61 15.63 1.71
CA GLN A 208 17.63 16.71 1.81
C GLN A 208 18.25 17.89 2.52
N PHE A 209 18.01 19.07 1.98
CA PHE A 209 18.41 20.37 2.52
C PHE A 209 17.18 21.27 2.63
N THR A 210 17.01 21.93 3.77
CA THR A 210 15.99 22.98 3.94
C THR A 210 16.69 24.30 4.20
N ASP A 211 16.51 25.27 3.32
CA ASP A 211 17.15 26.58 3.43
C ASP A 211 16.46 27.51 4.46
N LYS A 212 17.01 28.74 4.63
CA LYS A 212 16.47 29.74 5.56
C LYS A 212 15.10 30.27 5.16
N ASN A 213 14.72 30.13 3.90
CA ASN A 213 13.42 30.52 3.37
C ASN A 213 12.41 29.37 3.42
N PHE A 214 12.73 28.23 4.12
CA PHE A 214 11.90 27.04 4.25
C PHE A 214 11.57 26.35 2.91
N ARG A 215 12.46 26.49 1.93
CA ARG A 215 12.43 25.71 0.70
C ARG A 215 13.26 24.46 0.92
N SER A 216 12.76 23.32 0.50
CA SER A 216 13.47 22.05 0.61
C SER A 216 13.86 21.55 -0.77
N PHE A 217 15.04 20.95 -0.88
CA PHE A 217 15.52 20.34 -2.10
C PHE A 217 16.47 19.20 -1.77
N GLY A 218 16.61 18.31 -2.71
CA GLY A 218 17.47 17.16 -2.54
C GLY A 218 17.47 16.27 -3.75
N GLY A 219 18.01 15.09 -3.57
CA GLY A 219 18.07 14.07 -4.58
C GLY A 219 18.75 12.83 -4.06
N GLY A 220 19.01 11.92 -4.94
CA GLY A 220 19.71 10.71 -4.59
C GLY A 220 20.07 9.87 -5.79
N VAL A 221 20.71 8.76 -5.48
CA VAL A 221 21.07 7.70 -6.42
C VAL A 221 20.77 6.36 -5.83
N GLU A 222 20.36 5.42 -6.67
CA GLU A 222 20.19 4.02 -6.31
C GLU A 222 20.91 3.14 -7.32
N PHE A 223 21.47 2.04 -6.86
CA PHE A 223 22.26 1.16 -7.67
C PHE A 223 22.02 -0.31 -7.32
N THR A 224 21.71 -1.13 -8.34
CA THR A 224 21.50 -2.57 -8.25
C THR A 224 22.48 -3.30 -9.18
N PRO A 225 23.73 -3.54 -8.75
CA PRO A 225 24.80 -4.00 -9.66
C PRO A 225 24.57 -5.40 -10.22
N PHE A 226 23.88 -6.26 -9.45
CA PHE A 226 23.70 -7.68 -9.80
C PHE A 226 22.34 -7.96 -10.43
N GLY A 227 21.57 -6.91 -10.75
CA GLY A 227 20.18 -7.05 -11.17
C GLY A 227 19.26 -7.55 -10.05
N GLU A 228 18.07 -7.94 -10.44
CA GLU A 228 17.03 -8.44 -9.52
C GLU A 228 16.39 -9.71 -10.07
N LYS A 229 15.85 -10.53 -9.16
CA LYS A 229 14.99 -11.67 -9.49
C LYS A 229 13.56 -11.27 -9.14
N ASP A 230 12.78 -10.83 -10.13
CA ASP A 230 11.38 -10.50 -9.90
C ASP A 230 10.54 -11.77 -9.83
N ILE A 231 10.09 -12.10 -8.62
CA ILE A 231 9.29 -13.30 -8.35
C ILE A 231 7.77 -13.06 -8.55
N PHE A 232 7.36 -11.83 -8.80
CA PHE A 232 5.95 -11.46 -8.95
C PHE A 232 5.53 -11.35 -10.41
N GLU A 233 6.36 -10.75 -11.27
CA GLU A 233 6.01 -10.49 -12.66
C GLU A 233 5.62 -11.75 -13.45
N PRO A 234 6.20 -12.96 -13.22
CA PRO A 234 5.76 -14.18 -13.89
C PRO A 234 4.35 -14.66 -13.53
N ARG A 235 3.73 -14.15 -12.46
CA ARG A 235 2.40 -14.51 -11.93
C ARG A 235 2.23 -16.03 -11.68
N LYS A 236 3.33 -16.74 -11.47
CA LYS A 236 3.36 -18.17 -11.16
C LYS A 236 4.32 -18.44 -10.02
N PHE A 237 3.82 -19.09 -8.97
CA PHE A 237 4.66 -19.44 -7.81
C PHE A 237 5.89 -20.25 -8.22
N GLY A 238 7.05 -19.94 -7.61
CA GLY A 238 8.32 -20.62 -7.89
C GLY A 238 9.07 -20.10 -9.12
N ARG A 239 8.45 -19.27 -9.97
CA ARG A 239 9.09 -18.66 -11.14
C ARG A 239 9.61 -17.26 -10.80
N HIS A 240 10.59 -16.81 -11.55
CA HIS A 240 11.11 -15.43 -11.47
C HIS A 240 11.52 -14.94 -12.86
N LEU A 241 11.58 -13.63 -13.02
CA LEU A 241 12.14 -12.93 -14.17
C LEU A 241 13.47 -12.32 -13.78
N ASN A 242 14.51 -12.52 -14.56
CA ASN A 242 15.77 -11.81 -14.39
C ASN A 242 15.62 -10.37 -14.90
N VAL A 243 15.76 -9.40 -14.00
CA VAL A 243 15.77 -7.98 -14.32
C VAL A 243 17.23 -7.52 -14.31
N PRO A 244 17.73 -6.86 -15.38
CA PRO A 244 19.10 -6.38 -15.41
C PRO A 244 19.36 -5.34 -14.31
N GLY A 245 20.62 -5.21 -13.92
CA GLY A 245 21.03 -4.15 -13.00
C GLY A 245 20.67 -2.78 -13.54
N TYR A 246 20.45 -1.84 -12.64
CA TYR A 246 20.14 -0.47 -13.02
C TYR A 246 20.80 0.54 -12.10
N PHE A 247 20.89 1.75 -12.62
CA PHE A 247 21.20 2.97 -11.90
C PHE A 247 19.97 3.87 -11.95
N ASP A 248 19.50 4.34 -10.80
CA ASP A 248 18.45 5.33 -10.67
C ASP A 248 19.03 6.61 -10.06
N SER A 249 18.57 7.76 -10.55
CA SER A 249 18.91 9.06 -10.00
C SER A 249 17.69 9.96 -9.99
N TRP A 250 17.52 10.75 -8.93
CA TRP A 250 16.42 11.71 -8.83
C TRP A 250 16.88 13.02 -8.23
N ILE A 251 16.15 14.05 -8.58
CA ILE A 251 16.23 15.38 -7.96
C ILE A 251 14.84 15.88 -7.68
N TRP A 252 14.69 16.63 -6.61
CA TRP A 252 13.41 17.23 -6.25
C TRP A 252 13.59 18.61 -5.59
N TYR A 253 12.55 19.41 -5.70
CA TYR A 253 12.45 20.72 -5.07
C TYR A 253 11.05 20.93 -4.53
N GLU A 254 10.95 21.50 -3.33
CA GLU A 254 9.72 21.89 -2.66
C GLU A 254 9.80 23.36 -2.23
N SER A 255 8.80 24.16 -2.60
CA SER A 255 8.65 25.54 -2.19
C SER A 255 8.22 25.65 -0.71
N ASP A 256 8.29 26.87 -0.13
CA ASP A 256 7.84 27.11 1.24
C ASP A 256 6.36 26.74 1.42
N SER A 257 6.09 25.69 2.19
CA SER A 257 4.75 25.15 2.44
C SER A 257 3.83 26.08 3.25
N ARG A 258 4.35 27.16 3.82
CA ARG A 258 3.58 28.19 4.56
C ARG A 258 2.92 29.22 3.64
N LYS A 259 3.38 29.28 2.38
CA LYS A 259 2.83 30.23 1.38
C LYS A 259 1.47 29.74 0.85
N LYS A 260 0.70 30.68 0.28
CA LYS A 260 -0.59 30.35 -0.39
C LYS A 260 -0.39 29.34 -1.50
N LEU A 261 0.63 29.52 -2.33
CA LEU A 261 1.06 28.55 -3.34
C LEU A 261 2.23 27.74 -2.79
N GLN A 262 2.06 26.43 -2.72
CA GLN A 262 3.12 25.45 -2.51
C GLN A 262 3.21 24.56 -3.75
N PHE A 263 4.42 24.30 -4.19
CA PHE A 263 4.65 23.29 -5.23
C PHE A 263 5.84 22.40 -4.88
N ASN A 264 5.78 21.18 -5.35
CA ASN A 264 6.88 20.22 -5.35
C ASN A 264 7.04 19.69 -6.77
N VAL A 265 8.26 19.57 -7.23
CA VAL A 265 8.62 18.96 -8.50
C VAL A 265 9.70 17.92 -8.25
N ASN A 266 9.57 16.77 -8.89
CA ASN A 266 10.54 15.69 -8.83
C ASN A 266 10.72 15.09 -10.22
N ILE A 267 11.91 14.58 -10.49
CA ILE A 267 12.20 13.78 -11.67
C ILE A 267 13.11 12.63 -11.27
N ASP A 268 12.71 11.40 -11.59
CA ASP A 268 13.49 10.18 -11.44
C ASP A 268 13.86 9.64 -12.82
N TYR A 269 15.08 9.14 -12.96
CA TYR A 269 15.58 8.53 -14.18
C TYR A 269 16.26 7.20 -13.90
N TYR A 270 15.72 6.14 -14.47
CA TYR A 270 16.26 4.78 -14.40
C TYR A 270 16.98 4.44 -15.71
N ALA A 271 18.24 4.08 -15.60
CA ALA A 271 19.05 3.51 -16.69
C ALA A 271 19.34 2.05 -16.39
N TYR A 272 18.81 1.13 -17.19
CA TYR A 272 19.06 -0.30 -17.02
C TYR A 272 20.30 -0.73 -17.80
N ASN A 273 21.02 -1.72 -17.28
CA ASN A 273 22.12 -2.37 -18.01
C ASN A 273 21.55 -3.27 -19.13
N GLU A 274 20.73 -2.66 -19.97
CA GLU A 274 20.09 -3.27 -21.14
C GLU A 274 19.84 -2.18 -22.19
N LYS A 275 20.22 -2.43 -23.45
CA LYS A 275 20.14 -1.44 -24.53
C LYS A 275 18.73 -0.88 -24.69
N GLY A 276 18.60 0.43 -24.61
CA GLY A 276 17.34 1.17 -24.82
C GLY A 276 16.29 1.00 -23.72
N ARG A 277 16.60 0.30 -22.63
CA ARG A 277 15.68 0.19 -21.48
C ARG A 277 15.94 1.30 -20.48
N ASN A 278 14.96 2.15 -20.34
CA ASN A 278 14.98 3.24 -19.36
C ASN A 278 13.57 3.57 -18.88
N LYS A 279 13.50 4.34 -17.81
CA LYS A 279 12.23 4.84 -17.27
C LYS A 279 12.44 6.25 -16.73
N VAL A 280 11.49 7.14 -17.02
CA VAL A 280 11.47 8.53 -16.54
C VAL A 280 10.17 8.77 -15.79
N ILE A 281 10.26 9.33 -14.59
CA ILE A 281 9.10 9.61 -13.73
C ILE A 281 9.18 11.07 -13.27
N PRO A 282 8.72 12.05 -14.08
CA PRO A 282 8.50 13.39 -13.56
C PRO A 282 7.26 13.40 -12.68
N SER A 283 7.25 14.21 -11.64
CA SER A 283 6.07 14.42 -10.82
C SER A 283 5.92 15.88 -10.40
N VAL A 284 4.68 16.33 -10.32
CA VAL A 284 4.33 17.67 -9.92
C VAL A 284 3.23 17.62 -8.87
N PHE A 285 3.42 18.35 -7.80
CA PHE A 285 2.43 18.61 -6.77
C PHE A 285 2.23 20.11 -6.67
N LEU A 286 0.97 20.57 -6.72
CA LEU A 286 0.59 21.95 -6.50
C LEU A 286 -0.49 22.01 -5.44
N ARG A 287 -0.30 22.85 -4.44
CA ARG A 287 -1.34 23.22 -3.47
C ARG A 287 -1.55 24.72 -3.51
N TYR A 288 -2.77 25.14 -3.72
CA TYR A 288 -3.16 26.54 -3.60
C TYR A 288 -4.17 26.75 -2.47
N ARG A 289 -3.82 27.56 -1.50
CA ARG A 289 -4.68 27.94 -0.38
C ARG A 289 -5.29 29.31 -0.69
N PHE A 290 -6.56 29.30 -1.07
CA PHE A 290 -7.30 30.53 -1.34
C PHE A 290 -7.46 31.36 -0.07
N ASN A 291 -7.88 30.68 1.01
CA ASN A 291 -8.01 31.19 2.37
C ASN A 291 -7.93 30.03 3.39
N ASP A 292 -8.22 30.30 4.65
CA ASP A 292 -8.18 29.27 5.71
C ASP A 292 -9.29 28.23 5.61
N LYS A 293 -10.31 28.49 4.78
CA LYS A 293 -11.46 27.58 4.58
C LYS A 293 -11.39 26.80 3.28
N PHE A 294 -10.60 27.25 2.30
CA PHE A 294 -10.59 26.65 0.97
C PHE A 294 -9.19 26.44 0.44
N ASN A 295 -8.88 25.19 0.09
CA ASN A 295 -7.65 24.81 -0.60
C ASN A 295 -7.93 23.80 -1.71
N VAL A 296 -7.04 23.80 -2.71
CA VAL A 296 -7.02 22.87 -3.83
C VAL A 296 -5.61 22.29 -3.95
N ILE A 297 -5.54 21.00 -4.16
CA ILE A 297 -4.30 20.24 -4.39
C ILE A 297 -4.44 19.52 -5.72
N TRP A 298 -3.47 19.70 -6.59
CA TRP A 298 -3.35 18.95 -7.84
C TRP A 298 -2.02 18.19 -7.84
N GLN A 299 -2.07 16.93 -8.30
CA GLN A 299 -0.90 16.06 -8.48
C GLN A 299 -0.94 15.45 -9.87
N PHE A 300 0.22 15.40 -10.49
CA PHE A 300 0.42 14.79 -11.78
C PHE A 300 1.68 13.93 -11.75
N ASN A 301 1.53 12.61 -11.98
CA ASN A 301 2.60 11.63 -11.88
C ASN A 301 2.63 10.76 -13.15
N PRO A 302 3.21 11.23 -14.27
CA PRO A 302 3.40 10.39 -15.44
C PRO A 302 4.60 9.45 -15.24
N VAL A 303 4.53 8.28 -15.88
CA VAL A 303 5.63 7.31 -15.98
C VAL A 303 5.83 6.96 -17.45
N PHE A 304 7.03 7.16 -17.95
CA PHE A 304 7.44 6.82 -19.31
C PHE A 304 8.45 5.66 -19.24
N SER A 305 8.05 4.47 -19.68
CA SER A 305 8.88 3.27 -19.65
C SER A 305 9.18 2.80 -21.06
N ASN A 306 10.45 2.78 -21.43
CA ASN A 306 10.92 2.28 -22.72
C ASN A 306 11.53 0.89 -22.54
N ASN A 307 11.23 -0.03 -23.48
CA ASN A 307 11.74 -1.40 -23.47
C ASN A 307 11.51 -2.16 -22.15
N GLU A 308 10.42 -1.84 -21.44
CA GLU A 308 10.01 -2.58 -20.25
C GLU A 308 9.68 -4.03 -20.61
N VAL A 309 10.01 -4.97 -19.74
CA VAL A 309 9.58 -6.38 -19.86
C VAL A 309 8.52 -6.65 -18.82
N GLY A 310 7.39 -7.18 -19.26
CA GLY A 310 6.27 -7.52 -18.38
C GLY A 310 5.53 -8.76 -18.83
N PHE A 311 4.67 -9.30 -17.94
CA PHE A 311 3.85 -10.46 -18.23
C PHE A 311 2.92 -10.22 -19.41
N ALA A 312 2.90 -11.16 -20.36
CA ALA A 312 2.06 -11.11 -21.56
C ALA A 312 0.94 -12.18 -21.54
N GLY A 313 1.16 -13.31 -20.87
CA GLY A 313 0.17 -14.39 -20.80
C GLY A 313 0.80 -15.73 -20.41
N ASN A 314 -0.03 -16.77 -20.41
CA ASN A 314 0.42 -18.16 -20.28
C ASN A 314 -0.52 -19.09 -21.04
N ASP A 315 -0.03 -20.25 -21.45
CA ASP A 315 -0.80 -21.33 -22.10
C ASP A 315 -0.95 -22.57 -21.20
N GLY A 316 -0.69 -22.42 -19.88
CA GLY A 316 -0.68 -23.51 -18.91
C GLY A 316 0.72 -24.11 -18.72
N THR A 317 1.51 -24.24 -19.79
CA THR A 317 2.87 -24.78 -19.78
C THR A 317 3.91 -23.66 -19.75
N ASN A 318 3.80 -22.73 -20.68
CA ASN A 318 4.74 -21.61 -20.89
C ASN A 318 4.20 -20.34 -20.26
N ILE A 319 5.13 -19.49 -19.83
CA ILE A 319 4.85 -18.11 -19.43
C ILE A 319 5.45 -17.22 -20.51
N PHE A 320 4.62 -16.34 -21.03
CA PHE A 320 5.03 -15.36 -22.06
C PHE A 320 5.28 -13.99 -21.42
N MET A 321 6.39 -13.42 -21.78
CA MET A 321 6.78 -12.06 -21.39
C MET A 321 6.80 -11.19 -22.63
N GLY A 322 6.43 -9.93 -22.48
CA GLY A 322 6.42 -8.99 -23.61
C GLY A 322 7.32 -7.79 -23.34
N ARG A 323 8.11 -7.42 -24.36
CA ARG A 323 8.84 -6.17 -24.37
C ARG A 323 7.94 -5.08 -24.91
N ARG A 324 7.80 -4.01 -24.14
CA ARG A 324 6.80 -2.98 -24.40
C ARG A 324 7.30 -1.58 -24.09
N GLN A 325 6.71 -0.61 -24.74
CA GLN A 325 6.65 0.76 -24.30
C GLN A 325 5.38 0.96 -23.49
N ARG A 326 5.48 1.51 -22.30
CA ARG A 326 4.32 1.80 -21.46
C ARG A 326 4.42 3.23 -20.92
N ASN A 327 3.40 4.02 -21.22
CA ASN A 327 3.22 5.36 -20.70
C ASN A 327 1.99 5.38 -19.80
N THR A 328 2.14 5.85 -18.57
CA THR A 328 1.02 6.01 -17.64
C THR A 328 0.92 7.46 -17.18
N TYR A 329 -0.28 7.92 -16.91
CA TYR A 329 -0.57 9.27 -16.47
C TYR A 329 -1.55 9.19 -15.31
N GLU A 330 -1.10 9.61 -14.13
CA GLU A 330 -1.94 9.70 -12.96
C GLU A 330 -2.19 11.16 -12.63
N ASN A 331 -3.47 11.55 -12.63
CA ASN A 331 -3.92 12.88 -12.21
C ASN A 331 -4.78 12.74 -10.96
N SER A 332 -4.55 13.57 -9.98
CA SER A 332 -5.48 13.73 -8.87
C SER A 332 -5.70 15.20 -8.56
N LEU A 333 -6.96 15.53 -8.30
CA LEU A 333 -7.38 16.84 -7.82
C LEU A 333 -8.18 16.63 -6.55
N THR A 334 -7.71 17.20 -5.46
CA THR A 334 -8.45 17.20 -4.21
C THR A 334 -8.71 18.64 -3.77
N SER A 335 -9.90 18.88 -3.24
CA SER A 335 -10.22 20.17 -2.65
C SER A 335 -11.01 19.98 -1.37
N GLN A 336 -10.86 20.93 -0.47
CA GLN A 336 -11.63 20.97 0.76
C GLN A 336 -12.13 22.38 1.00
N PHE A 337 -13.44 22.49 1.25
CA PHE A 337 -14.09 23.72 1.66
C PHE A 337 -14.72 23.52 3.04
N SER A 338 -14.28 24.31 4.03
CA SER A 338 -14.82 24.31 5.38
C SER A 338 -15.82 25.46 5.52
N PHE A 339 -17.12 25.16 5.58
CA PHE A 339 -18.16 26.16 5.84
C PHE A 339 -17.96 26.80 7.22
N ASN A 340 -17.66 25.94 8.22
CA ASN A 340 -17.33 26.31 9.59
C ASN A 340 -16.53 25.17 10.23
N ASP A 341 -16.32 25.21 11.55
CA ASP A 341 -15.62 24.19 12.35
C ASP A 341 -16.31 22.82 12.38
N LYS A 342 -17.57 22.74 11.96
CA LYS A 342 -18.39 21.52 12.00
C LYS A 342 -18.76 20.94 10.63
N MET A 343 -18.64 21.73 9.58
CA MET A 343 -19.13 21.37 8.24
C MET A 343 -18.03 21.50 7.19
N THR A 344 -17.77 20.42 6.48
CA THR A 344 -16.79 20.39 5.38
C THR A 344 -17.39 19.74 4.13
N LEU A 345 -17.02 20.26 2.97
CA LEU A 345 -17.22 19.66 1.66
C LEU A 345 -15.86 19.33 1.08
N SER A 346 -15.63 18.08 0.69
CA SER A 346 -14.40 17.66 0.04
C SER A 346 -14.67 17.00 -1.29
N LEU A 347 -13.85 17.33 -2.28
CA LEU A 347 -13.81 16.71 -3.59
C LEU A 347 -12.50 15.93 -3.71
N ALA A 348 -12.58 14.68 -4.19
CA ALA A 348 -11.42 13.91 -4.64
C ALA A 348 -11.71 13.40 -6.05
N PHE A 349 -10.97 13.88 -7.02
CA PHE A 349 -10.98 13.42 -8.39
C PHE A 349 -9.68 12.68 -8.67
N ARG A 350 -9.76 11.53 -9.34
CA ARG A 350 -8.61 10.75 -9.81
C ARG A 350 -8.86 10.31 -11.24
N HIS A 351 -7.83 10.44 -12.04
CA HIS A 351 -7.81 9.98 -13.41
C HIS A 351 -6.52 9.19 -13.65
N TYR A 352 -6.65 8.00 -14.17
CA TYR A 352 -5.56 7.12 -14.56
C TYR A 352 -5.70 6.77 -16.04
N PHE A 353 -4.63 6.97 -16.78
CA PHE A 353 -4.53 6.59 -18.18
C PHE A 353 -3.23 5.80 -18.38
N SER A 354 -3.30 4.68 -19.08
CA SER A 354 -2.14 3.86 -19.46
C SER A 354 -2.23 3.50 -20.93
N ASP A 355 -1.14 3.74 -21.67
CA ASP A 355 -0.95 3.34 -23.06
C ASP A 355 0.19 2.35 -23.16
N VAL A 356 -0.04 1.20 -23.79
CA VAL A 356 0.92 0.09 -23.88
C VAL A 356 1.05 -0.36 -25.33
N THR A 357 2.30 -0.42 -25.81
CA THR A 357 2.64 -0.96 -27.13
C THR A 357 3.71 -2.04 -26.98
N TYR A 358 3.39 -3.27 -27.39
CA TYR A 358 4.32 -4.39 -27.38
C TYR A 358 5.11 -4.46 -28.71
N HIS A 359 6.39 -4.79 -28.59
CA HIS A 359 7.29 -4.87 -29.74
C HIS A 359 7.78 -6.30 -29.99
N GLN A 360 7.91 -7.11 -28.94
CA GLN A 360 8.47 -8.46 -29.02
C GLN A 360 7.98 -9.31 -27.86
N PHE A 361 7.81 -10.61 -28.11
CA PHE A 361 7.43 -11.58 -27.09
C PHE A 361 8.52 -12.62 -26.86
N TYR A 362 8.55 -13.16 -25.65
CA TYR A 362 9.51 -14.14 -25.18
C TYR A 362 8.81 -15.23 -24.39
N THR A 363 9.39 -16.43 -24.39
CA THR A 363 9.08 -17.46 -23.40
C THR A 363 10.02 -17.31 -22.20
N LEU A 364 9.48 -17.36 -21.00
CA LEU A 364 10.24 -17.30 -19.75
C LEU A 364 10.81 -18.68 -19.44
N ASN A 365 12.13 -18.83 -19.43
CA ASN A 365 12.84 -20.04 -19.05
C ASN A 365 12.76 -20.30 -17.54
N GLN A 366 13.11 -21.51 -17.10
CA GLN A 366 13.09 -21.91 -15.69
C GLN A 366 14.11 -21.10 -14.84
N ASP A 367 15.23 -20.72 -15.44
CA ASP A 367 16.27 -19.91 -14.80
C ASP A 367 15.97 -18.39 -14.75
N GLY A 368 14.79 -17.99 -15.26
CA GLY A 368 14.34 -16.60 -15.30
C GLY A 368 14.86 -15.81 -16.51
N SER A 369 15.60 -16.42 -17.41
CA SER A 369 16.02 -15.82 -18.68
C SER A 369 14.88 -15.82 -19.71
N LEU A 370 15.03 -15.01 -20.76
CA LEU A 370 14.05 -14.84 -21.83
C LEU A 370 14.58 -15.51 -23.12
N ALA A 371 13.79 -16.42 -23.68
CA ALA A 371 14.00 -17.00 -25.01
C ALA A 371 13.03 -16.38 -26.01
N ASN A 372 13.50 -16.06 -27.22
CA ASN A 372 12.61 -15.59 -28.28
C ASN A 372 11.52 -16.63 -28.55
N THR A 373 10.29 -16.18 -28.75
CA THR A 373 9.17 -17.07 -29.12
C THR A 373 8.49 -16.59 -30.38
N ILE A 374 8.11 -17.53 -31.24
CA ILE A 374 7.28 -17.31 -32.43
C ILE A 374 5.83 -17.77 -32.19
N ASN A 375 5.58 -18.42 -31.08
CA ASN A 375 4.28 -19.09 -30.78
C ASN A 375 3.28 -18.21 -30.05
N PHE A 376 3.61 -16.94 -29.82
CA PHE A 376 2.74 -15.99 -29.15
C PHE A 376 2.48 -14.80 -30.06
N SER A 377 1.25 -14.70 -30.61
CA SER A 377 0.87 -13.67 -31.58
C SER A 377 -0.31 -12.81 -31.15
N ASN A 378 -0.70 -12.84 -29.88
CA ASN A 378 -1.81 -12.05 -29.38
C ASN A 378 -1.48 -10.56 -29.45
N ASN A 379 -2.41 -9.78 -30.00
CA ASN A 379 -2.32 -8.33 -29.87
C ASN A 379 -2.65 -7.93 -28.43
N LEU A 380 -1.65 -7.45 -27.71
CA LEU A 380 -1.78 -6.93 -26.34
C LEU A 380 -1.60 -5.41 -26.28
N ASN A 381 -1.50 -4.76 -27.44
CA ASN A 381 -1.50 -3.31 -27.51
C ASN A 381 -2.83 -2.77 -27.04
N GLY A 382 -2.79 -1.73 -26.22
CA GLY A 382 -4.05 -1.18 -25.76
C GLY A 382 -3.88 0.00 -24.86
N THR A 383 -5.01 0.64 -24.57
CA THR A 383 -5.13 1.72 -23.62
C THR A 383 -6.10 1.35 -22.53
N TYR A 384 -5.75 1.68 -21.30
CA TYR A 384 -6.66 1.61 -20.16
C TYR A 384 -6.88 3.01 -19.62
N ASN A 385 -8.13 3.36 -19.37
CA ASN A 385 -8.53 4.65 -18.88
C ASN A 385 -9.55 4.49 -17.76
N SER A 386 -9.38 5.22 -16.67
CA SER A 386 -10.35 5.22 -15.59
C SER A 386 -10.37 6.54 -14.85
N TRP A 387 -11.53 6.93 -14.38
CA TRP A 387 -11.65 8.02 -13.45
C TRP A 387 -12.60 7.68 -12.32
N ASN A 388 -12.43 8.36 -11.20
CA ASN A 388 -13.42 8.41 -10.15
C ASN A 388 -13.49 9.80 -9.52
N VAL A 389 -14.69 10.16 -9.08
CA VAL A 389 -14.99 11.39 -8.37
C VAL A 389 -15.71 11.02 -7.08
N ASP A 390 -15.17 11.47 -5.96
CA ASP A 390 -15.81 11.39 -4.64
C ASP A 390 -16.13 12.81 -4.17
N LEU A 391 -17.40 13.13 -4.04
CA LEU A 391 -17.86 14.36 -3.40
C LEU A 391 -18.45 14.01 -2.03
N ARG A 392 -17.83 14.51 -0.98
CA ARG A 392 -18.17 14.17 0.40
C ARG A 392 -18.52 15.41 1.19
N TYR A 393 -19.72 15.43 1.74
CA TYR A 393 -20.13 16.39 2.76
C TYR A 393 -20.07 15.72 4.14
N THR A 394 -19.46 16.37 5.13
CA THR A 394 -19.37 15.89 6.50
C THR A 394 -19.85 16.97 7.44
N TRP A 395 -20.77 16.61 8.36
CA TRP A 395 -21.31 17.48 9.39
C TRP A 395 -21.15 16.85 10.78
N TRP A 396 -20.32 17.47 11.61
CA TRP A 396 -20.13 17.14 13.01
C TRP A 396 -21.17 17.86 13.86
N PHE A 397 -22.35 17.25 14.04
CA PHE A 397 -23.48 17.89 14.74
C PHE A 397 -23.37 17.84 16.26
N ALA A 398 -22.54 16.91 16.82
CA ALA A 398 -22.22 16.82 18.23
C ALA A 398 -20.82 16.20 18.42
N PRO A 399 -20.17 16.33 19.60
CA PRO A 399 -18.91 15.66 19.89
C PRO A 399 -18.98 14.16 19.62
N GLY A 400 -18.09 13.63 18.78
CA GLY A 400 -18.05 12.22 18.39
C GLY A 400 -19.18 11.78 17.44
N SER A 401 -20.10 12.68 17.05
CA SER A 401 -21.26 12.36 16.20
C SER A 401 -21.20 13.12 14.88
N GLN A 402 -21.36 12.41 13.77
CA GLN A 402 -21.27 13.00 12.44
C GLN A 402 -22.28 12.39 11.46
N LEU A 403 -22.69 13.21 10.51
CA LEU A 403 -23.39 12.82 9.30
C LEU A 403 -22.42 12.94 8.12
N THR A 404 -22.31 11.91 7.30
CA THR A 404 -21.51 11.94 6.08
C THR A 404 -22.40 11.57 4.90
N LEU A 405 -22.48 12.44 3.90
CA LEU A 405 -23.06 12.17 2.60
C LEU A 405 -21.93 12.06 1.58
N LEU A 406 -21.88 10.95 0.87
CA LEU A 406 -20.90 10.68 -0.18
C LEU A 406 -21.62 10.42 -1.49
N TYR A 407 -21.30 11.18 -2.51
CA TYR A 407 -21.57 10.86 -3.90
C TYR A 407 -20.28 10.37 -4.56
N ARG A 408 -20.34 9.21 -5.20
CA ARG A 408 -19.25 8.62 -5.98
C ARG A 408 -19.70 8.38 -7.41
N ASN A 409 -18.89 8.84 -8.36
CA ASN A 409 -18.98 8.48 -9.76
C ASN A 409 -17.70 7.77 -10.17
N ALA A 410 -17.80 6.67 -10.91
CA ALA A 410 -16.65 5.92 -11.41
C ALA A 410 -16.93 5.37 -12.80
N VAL A 411 -15.92 5.39 -13.64
CA VAL A 411 -15.95 4.81 -14.98
C VAL A 411 -14.56 4.27 -15.34
N SER A 412 -14.52 3.21 -16.13
CA SER A 412 -13.29 2.69 -16.70
C SER A 412 -13.54 2.11 -18.08
N ASN A 413 -12.53 2.21 -18.94
CA ASN A 413 -12.56 1.71 -20.31
C ASN A 413 -11.22 1.06 -20.65
N TYR A 414 -11.28 -0.04 -21.39
CA TYR A 414 -10.13 -0.67 -22.04
C TYR A 414 -10.40 -0.73 -23.54
N GLN A 415 -9.39 -0.37 -24.34
CA GLN A 415 -9.46 -0.40 -25.80
C GLN A 415 -8.21 -1.11 -26.35
N ASP A 416 -8.40 -2.00 -27.33
CA ASP A 416 -7.32 -2.74 -28.03
C ASP A 416 -6.58 -1.84 -29.05
N VAL A 417 -6.46 -0.55 -28.75
CA VAL A 417 -5.80 0.45 -29.59
C VAL A 417 -4.77 1.18 -28.75
N SER A 418 -3.52 1.15 -29.18
CA SER A 418 -2.44 1.95 -28.60
C SER A 418 -2.26 3.28 -29.33
N ARG A 419 -1.50 4.20 -28.70
CA ARG A 419 -1.15 5.54 -29.24
C ARG A 419 -2.33 6.50 -29.42
N LEU A 420 -3.37 6.33 -28.64
CA LEU A 420 -4.39 7.36 -28.56
C LEU A 420 -3.83 8.61 -27.86
N THR A 421 -4.16 9.79 -28.40
CA THR A 421 -3.84 11.02 -27.70
C THR A 421 -4.64 11.11 -26.39
N PHE A 422 -4.06 11.74 -25.37
CA PHE A 422 -4.72 11.92 -24.08
C PHE A 422 -6.14 12.50 -24.22
N GLY A 423 -6.33 13.53 -25.06
CA GLY A 423 -7.64 14.15 -25.28
C GLY A 423 -8.67 13.20 -25.88
N LYS A 424 -8.31 12.48 -26.96
CA LYS A 424 -9.23 11.51 -27.58
C LYS A 424 -9.63 10.40 -26.60
N ASN A 425 -8.70 9.92 -25.81
CA ASN A 425 -8.96 8.87 -24.83
C ASN A 425 -9.81 9.38 -23.67
N PHE A 426 -9.62 10.63 -23.25
CA PHE A 426 -10.46 11.25 -22.24
C PHE A 426 -11.91 11.40 -22.72
N ASP A 427 -12.13 11.80 -23.99
CA ASP A 427 -13.45 11.92 -24.57
C ASP A 427 -14.19 10.57 -24.65
N THR A 428 -13.49 9.48 -24.97
CA THR A 428 -14.12 8.15 -25.03
C THR A 428 -14.64 7.67 -23.69
N LEU A 429 -14.06 8.12 -22.58
CA LEU A 429 -14.46 7.72 -21.24
C LEU A 429 -15.90 8.16 -20.90
N PHE A 430 -16.35 9.31 -21.43
CA PHE A 430 -17.70 9.82 -21.18
C PHE A 430 -18.81 9.06 -21.94
N ASN A 431 -18.43 8.24 -22.93
CA ASN A 431 -19.36 7.39 -23.67
C ASN A 431 -19.59 6.04 -22.97
N GLU A 432 -18.81 5.73 -21.94
CA GLU A 432 -18.89 4.47 -21.21
C GLU A 432 -19.93 4.53 -20.07
N PRO A 433 -20.53 3.38 -19.71
CA PRO A 433 -21.46 3.31 -18.58
C PRO A 433 -20.82 3.76 -17.27
N MET A 434 -21.35 4.80 -16.66
CA MET A 434 -20.88 5.34 -15.39
C MET A 434 -21.58 4.70 -14.20
N THR A 435 -20.82 4.30 -13.20
CA THR A 435 -21.37 3.85 -11.93
C THR A 435 -21.54 5.04 -10.99
N ASN A 436 -22.78 5.29 -10.57
CA ASN A 436 -23.12 6.33 -9.61
C ASN A 436 -23.56 5.69 -8.30
N ASN A 437 -22.99 6.15 -7.18
CA ASN A 437 -23.32 5.67 -5.85
C ASN A 437 -23.54 6.86 -4.91
N ILE A 438 -24.65 6.85 -4.18
CA ILE A 438 -24.91 7.79 -3.09
C ILE A 438 -24.99 7.00 -1.79
N SER A 439 -24.23 7.39 -0.79
CA SER A 439 -24.27 6.77 0.54
C SER A 439 -24.39 7.82 1.63
N LEU A 440 -25.27 7.52 2.58
CA LEU A 440 -25.47 8.31 3.80
C LEU A 440 -25.02 7.49 5.00
N ARG A 441 -24.12 8.06 5.79
CA ARG A 441 -23.61 7.45 7.02
C ARG A 441 -23.88 8.38 8.19
N LEU A 442 -24.63 7.87 9.17
CA LEU A 442 -24.82 8.52 10.46
C LEU A 442 -23.98 7.78 11.50
N THR A 443 -23.10 8.49 12.18
CA THR A 443 -22.37 8.00 13.36
C THR A 443 -22.82 8.82 14.54
N TYR A 444 -23.34 8.18 15.58
CA TYR A 444 -23.77 8.83 16.80
C TYR A 444 -22.96 8.29 17.99
N PHE A 445 -22.30 9.18 18.70
CA PHE A 445 -21.56 8.84 19.92
C PHE A 445 -22.46 9.02 21.13
N LEU A 446 -22.74 7.92 21.82
CA LEU A 446 -23.49 7.92 23.07
C LEU A 446 -22.50 7.87 24.23
N ASP A 447 -22.37 8.98 24.94
CA ASP A 447 -21.60 9.05 26.18
C ASP A 447 -22.41 8.45 27.35
N TYR A 448 -21.75 7.64 28.18
CA TYR A 448 -22.34 7.04 29.36
C TYR A 448 -23.05 8.05 30.28
N ASN A 449 -22.46 9.22 30.52
CA ASN A 449 -23.04 10.25 31.35
C ASN A 449 -24.31 10.87 30.74
N ARG A 450 -24.38 11.00 29.42
CA ARG A 450 -25.60 11.44 28.72
C ARG A 450 -26.70 10.37 28.82
N ALA A 451 -26.36 9.10 28.58
CA ALA A 451 -27.29 7.99 28.68
C ALA A 451 -27.88 7.90 30.12
N LYS A 452 -27.00 7.95 31.12
CA LYS A 452 -27.43 7.96 32.53
C LYS A 452 -28.40 9.11 32.90
N ASN A 453 -28.18 10.29 32.29
CA ASN A 453 -29.06 11.45 32.53
C ASN A 453 -30.42 11.34 31.82
N TRP A 454 -30.52 10.59 30.72
CA TRP A 454 -31.80 10.32 30.06
C TRP A 454 -32.69 9.40 30.95
N PHE A 455 -32.08 8.35 31.54
CA PHE A 455 -32.80 7.42 32.43
C PHE A 455 -33.10 8.00 33.82
N LYS A 456 -32.48 9.13 34.20
CA LYS A 456 -32.79 9.81 35.46
C LYS A 456 -33.92 10.85 35.34
N LYS A 457 -34.31 11.23 34.10
CA LYS A 457 -35.39 12.19 33.81
C LYS A 457 -36.73 11.51 33.49
N SER A 458 -36.78 10.18 33.43
CA SER A 458 -37.99 9.36 33.40
C SER A 458 -38.26 8.79 34.82
#